data_e1048d23d3abc2fc9481cdb4cfb53f94
#
_entry.id   e1048d23d3abc2fc9481cdb4cfb53f94
#
_cell.length_a   1.000
_cell.length_b   1.000
_cell.length_c   1.000
_cell.angle_alpha   90.00
_cell.angle_beta   90.00
_cell.angle_gamma   90.00
#
_symmetry.space_group_name_H-M   'P 1'
#
loop_
_entity.id
_entity.type
_entity.pdbx_description
1 polymer ?
#
loop_
_entity_poly.entity_id
_entity_poly.type
_entity_poly.pdbx_seq_one_letter_code
_entity_poly.pdbx_strand_id
1 'polypeptide(L)'
;LTAAILMLVMVSVMFTACGSNGSDKSDNATQESTSEYVSEDIKVAALKGPTAIGMVKLMSDNEDNKTANNYTFQIEAAADAFTADLIKGDVQIAAMPCNAAATLYNKSNGKVSVVGINTLGVLYILDNKGEVTNVSDLKGRTIYTTGKGTTPEYTLRYLLNTNGIDPDKDVHIEFKSEASEVAAIMASAKEETVAMLPQPFATTVLMNNKEARIALDVTKEWENVSKDGSTVVTGVIVVNTEYYNNHKAAVDKFLEEYKLSADYVNANVDEVSTLVEKYGITKAAVAKQAIPKCNITIITGSDAKDKISKYLNVLYEANPASVGGKLPEDNFYK
;
A
#
# COMPACT_ATOMS: atom_id res chain seq x y z
N LEU A 1 -13.15 33.55 61.62
CA LEU A 1 -12.42 32.97 62.77
C LEU A 1 -11.83 31.63 62.35
N THR A 2 -10.56 31.67 62.35
CA THR A 2 -9.38 30.92 62.83
C THR A 2 -8.94 29.78 61.88
N ALA A 3 -7.86 30.00 61.23
CA ALA A 3 -6.45 29.76 61.55
C ALA A 3 -6.02 28.29 61.23
N ALA A 4 -5.22 28.15 60.18
CA ALA A 4 -3.82 27.75 60.09
C ALA A 4 -3.41 26.53 60.94
N ILE A 5 -2.71 25.55 60.27
CA ILE A 5 -1.40 25.05 60.71
C ILE A 5 -0.76 24.26 59.59
N LEU A 6 0.39 24.77 59.19
CA LEU A 6 1.43 24.15 58.35
C LEU A 6 2.18 23.08 59.17
N MET A 7 2.45 21.90 58.65
CA MET A 7 3.49 21.02 59.20
C MET A 7 4.40 20.51 58.10
N LEU A 8 5.57 21.14 58.11
CA LEU A 8 6.78 20.78 57.36
C LEU A 8 7.49 19.65 58.11
N VAL A 9 7.68 18.50 57.56
CA VAL A 9 8.56 17.46 58.14
C VAL A 9 9.81 17.33 57.23
N MET A 10 10.89 17.96 57.69
CA MET A 10 12.24 17.67 57.23
C MET A 10 12.70 16.36 57.88
N VAL A 11 13.09 15.37 57.10
CA VAL A 11 13.88 14.23 57.56
C VAL A 11 15.29 14.39 57.04
N SER A 12 16.18 14.76 57.93
CA SER A 12 17.62 14.75 57.75
C SER A 12 18.13 13.32 58.00
N VAL A 13 18.81 12.73 57.03
CA VAL A 13 19.57 11.49 57.22
C VAL A 13 21.06 11.84 57.23
N MET A 14 21.67 11.65 58.36
CA MET A 14 23.11 11.79 58.59
C MET A 14 23.88 10.61 57.97
N PHE A 15 24.97 10.94 57.29
CA PHE A 15 26.03 10.01 56.90
C PHE A 15 26.83 9.60 58.11
N THR A 16 27.01 8.29 58.30
CA THR A 16 28.13 7.75 59.09
C THR A 16 28.96 6.83 58.20
N ALA A 17 30.16 7.26 57.93
CA ALA A 17 31.18 6.46 57.30
C ALA A 17 31.92 5.59 58.33
N CYS A 18 32.10 4.30 58.03
CA CYS A 18 33.25 3.55 58.51
C CYS A 18 33.53 2.38 57.54
N GLY A 19 34.75 2.33 57.06
CA GLY A 19 35.23 1.45 56.03
C GLY A 19 35.53 0.02 56.42
N SER A 20 35.71 -0.84 55.44
CA SER A 20 36.85 -1.76 55.28
C SER A 20 36.58 -2.72 54.10
N ASN A 21 37.51 -2.73 53.20
CA ASN A 21 38.00 -3.78 52.26
C ASN A 21 37.08 -4.93 51.80
N GLY A 22 36.98 -5.08 50.44
CA GLY A 22 36.83 -6.37 49.83
C GLY A 22 36.14 -6.40 48.48
N SER A 23 36.92 -6.42 47.38
CA SER A 23 36.68 -7.09 46.10
C SER A 23 35.54 -6.64 45.18
N ASP A 24 35.98 -6.06 44.08
CA ASP A 24 35.38 -5.97 42.75
C ASP A 24 34.17 -6.84 42.45
N LYS A 25 33.06 -6.19 42.11
CA LYS A 25 32.23 -6.48 40.93
C LYS A 25 31.57 -5.18 40.50
N SER A 26 32.07 -4.64 39.40
CA SER A 26 31.46 -3.52 38.68
C SER A 26 30.21 -4.04 37.99
N ASP A 27 29.06 -3.91 38.61
CA ASP A 27 27.78 -3.95 37.93
C ASP A 27 27.56 -2.58 37.28
N ASN A 28 27.99 -2.50 36.01
CA ASN A 28 27.70 -1.38 35.15
C ASN A 28 26.24 -1.54 34.72
N ALA A 29 25.29 -1.07 35.53
CA ALA A 29 23.92 -0.87 35.12
C ALA A 29 23.94 0.23 34.05
N THR A 30 23.95 -0.18 32.76
CA THR A 30 23.68 0.68 31.63
C THR A 30 22.25 1.20 31.82
N GLN A 31 22.12 2.44 32.29
CA GLN A 31 20.87 3.18 32.16
C GLN A 31 20.65 3.36 30.64
N GLU A 32 19.80 2.52 30.06
CA GLU A 32 19.16 2.86 28.80
C GLU A 32 18.36 4.13 29.05
N SER A 33 18.89 5.25 28.59
CA SER A 33 18.12 6.47 28.46
C SER A 33 17.09 6.20 27.37
N THR A 34 15.86 5.83 27.73
CA THR A 34 14.73 5.92 26.85
C THR A 34 14.53 7.39 26.54
N SER A 35 15.13 7.87 25.46
CA SER A 35 14.79 9.19 24.91
C SER A 35 13.30 9.13 24.55
N GLU A 36 12.50 9.98 25.18
CA GLU A 36 11.08 10.13 24.88
C GLU A 36 10.95 10.47 23.40
N TYR A 37 10.10 9.73 22.66
CA TYR A 37 9.87 9.98 21.23
C TYR A 37 9.26 11.39 21.05
N VAL A 38 9.81 12.16 20.15
CA VAL A 38 9.30 13.50 19.79
C VAL A 38 8.45 13.38 18.54
N SER A 39 7.20 13.81 18.66
CA SER A 39 6.24 13.85 17.54
C SER A 39 6.72 14.76 16.41
N GLU A 40 6.52 14.33 15.17
CA GLU A 40 6.88 15.06 13.95
C GLU A 40 5.65 15.37 13.09
N ASP A 41 5.74 16.44 12.31
CA ASP A 41 4.74 16.78 11.29
C ASP A 41 5.09 16.07 9.98
N ILE A 42 4.22 15.16 9.52
CA ILE A 42 4.45 14.31 8.35
C ILE A 42 3.33 14.49 7.34
N LYS A 43 3.67 14.84 6.10
CA LYS A 43 2.75 14.83 4.97
C LYS A 43 2.77 13.47 4.28
N VAL A 44 1.59 12.85 4.19
CA VAL A 44 1.38 11.54 3.60
C VAL A 44 0.49 11.67 2.37
N ALA A 45 0.97 11.25 1.21
CA ALA A 45 0.17 11.20 0.00
C ALA A 45 -0.27 9.75 -0.31
N ALA A 46 -1.41 9.57 -0.95
CA ALA A 46 -1.84 8.27 -1.43
C ALA A 46 -2.68 8.38 -2.71
N LEU A 47 -2.64 7.34 -3.54
CA LEU A 47 -3.58 7.21 -4.63
C LEU A 47 -4.95 6.78 -4.12
N LYS A 48 -5.99 7.37 -4.70
CA LYS A 48 -7.38 7.04 -4.46
C LYS A 48 -7.66 5.58 -4.84
N GLY A 49 -8.06 4.77 -3.88
CA GLY A 49 -8.32 3.35 -4.06
C GLY A 49 -7.72 2.49 -2.93
N PRO A 50 -7.38 1.22 -3.18
CA PRO A 50 -6.88 0.30 -2.15
C PRO A 50 -5.69 0.83 -1.36
N THR A 51 -4.76 1.54 -2.00
CA THR A 51 -3.58 2.15 -1.36
C THR A 51 -3.93 3.19 -0.29
N ALA A 52 -5.04 3.92 -0.46
CA ALA A 52 -5.55 4.88 0.52
C ALA A 52 -6.48 4.24 1.55
N ILE A 53 -7.24 3.20 1.17
CA ILE A 53 -8.21 2.55 2.07
C ILE A 53 -7.52 2.02 3.33
N GLY A 54 -6.31 1.46 3.22
CA GLY A 54 -5.55 0.97 4.37
C GLY A 54 -5.20 2.03 5.43
N MET A 55 -5.28 3.33 5.07
CA MET A 55 -4.92 4.46 5.96
C MET A 55 -6.14 5.10 6.65
N VAL A 56 -7.38 4.75 6.30
CA VAL A 56 -8.54 5.53 6.74
C VAL A 56 -8.74 5.50 8.28
N LYS A 57 -8.33 4.43 8.95
CA LYS A 57 -8.36 4.39 10.42
C LYS A 57 -7.27 5.27 11.01
N LEU A 58 -6.06 5.25 10.45
CA LEU A 58 -4.96 6.15 10.83
C LEU A 58 -5.36 7.63 10.64
N MET A 59 -6.04 7.94 9.52
CA MET A 59 -6.57 9.29 9.27
C MET A 59 -7.57 9.71 10.35
N SER A 60 -8.49 8.81 10.75
CA SER A 60 -9.46 9.05 11.79
C SER A 60 -8.79 9.20 13.16
N ASP A 61 -7.80 8.38 13.49
CA ASP A 61 -7.07 8.47 14.74
C ASP A 61 -6.23 9.75 14.84
N ASN A 62 -5.70 10.23 13.72
CA ASN A 62 -4.99 11.49 13.64
C ASN A 62 -5.92 12.70 13.91
N GLU A 63 -7.14 12.70 13.36
CA GLU A 63 -8.14 13.73 13.66
C GLU A 63 -8.50 13.76 15.17
N ASP A 64 -8.48 12.59 15.80
CA ASP A 64 -8.75 12.43 17.23
C ASP A 64 -7.52 12.70 18.13
N ASN A 65 -6.36 13.10 17.56
CA ASN A 65 -5.08 13.29 18.25
C ASN A 65 -4.60 12.02 19.01
N LYS A 66 -4.79 10.85 18.40
CA LYS A 66 -4.40 9.53 18.97
C LYS A 66 -3.13 8.96 18.34
N THR A 67 -2.50 9.68 17.43
CA THR A 67 -1.31 9.26 16.69
C THR A 67 -0.02 9.77 17.34
N ALA A 68 1.08 9.05 17.16
CA ALA A 68 2.40 9.44 17.66
C ALA A 68 2.97 10.66 16.92
N ASN A 69 2.65 10.78 15.63
CA ASN A 69 3.01 11.93 14.79
C ASN A 69 1.76 12.74 14.42
N ASN A 70 1.98 13.97 13.94
CA ASN A 70 0.94 14.81 13.36
C ASN A 70 0.92 14.60 11.84
N TYR A 71 -0.13 13.97 11.31
CA TYR A 71 -0.21 13.68 9.88
C TYR A 71 -1.08 14.70 9.14
N THR A 72 -0.64 15.06 7.93
CA THR A 72 -1.48 15.71 6.92
C THR A 72 -1.62 14.76 5.73
N PHE A 73 -2.85 14.36 5.40
CA PHE A 73 -3.11 13.41 4.33
C PHE A 73 -3.58 14.10 3.05
N GLN A 74 -3.04 13.61 1.91
CA GLN A 74 -3.41 14.03 0.56
C GLN A 74 -3.77 12.79 -0.27
N ILE A 75 -5.04 12.70 -0.72
CA ILE A 75 -5.52 11.58 -1.53
C ILE A 75 -5.77 12.09 -2.95
N GLU A 76 -5.03 11.55 -3.92
CA GLU A 76 -5.01 12.00 -5.29
C GLU A 76 -5.46 10.92 -6.29
N ALA A 77 -5.99 11.35 -7.43
CA ALA A 77 -6.41 10.44 -8.50
C ALA A 77 -5.22 9.87 -9.29
N ALA A 78 -4.08 10.57 -9.33
CA ALA A 78 -2.89 10.19 -10.08
C ALA A 78 -1.61 10.51 -9.28
N ALA A 79 -0.58 9.68 -9.44
CA ALA A 79 0.68 9.79 -8.68
C ALA A 79 1.50 11.03 -9.02
N ASP A 80 1.41 11.53 -10.23
CA ASP A 80 2.11 12.73 -10.69
C ASP A 80 1.70 14.00 -9.91
N ALA A 81 0.54 14.00 -9.25
CA ALA A 81 0.11 15.08 -8.38
C ALA A 81 1.00 15.29 -7.15
N PHE A 82 1.76 14.28 -6.72
CA PHE A 82 2.62 14.38 -5.52
C PHE A 82 4.07 13.90 -5.71
N THR A 83 4.42 13.29 -6.84
CA THR A 83 5.76 12.71 -7.03
C THR A 83 6.88 13.77 -7.01
N ALA A 84 6.63 14.96 -7.53
CA ALA A 84 7.60 16.06 -7.49
C ALA A 84 7.87 16.52 -6.05
N ASP A 85 6.81 16.62 -5.23
CA ASP A 85 6.89 17.04 -3.83
C ASP A 85 7.53 15.94 -2.96
N LEU A 86 7.27 14.66 -3.28
CA LEU A 86 7.94 13.53 -2.64
C LEU A 86 9.46 13.54 -2.91
N ILE A 87 9.89 13.81 -4.15
CA ILE A 87 11.31 13.92 -4.51
C ILE A 87 12.00 15.08 -3.76
N LYS A 88 11.30 16.22 -3.58
CA LYS A 88 11.82 17.38 -2.86
C LYS A 88 11.82 17.21 -1.34
N GLY A 89 10.99 16.31 -0.81
CA GLY A 89 10.75 16.13 0.61
C GLY A 89 9.64 17.03 1.18
N ASP A 90 8.88 17.73 0.34
CA ASP A 90 7.69 18.49 0.74
C ASP A 90 6.53 17.56 1.12
N VAL A 91 6.49 16.34 0.56
CA VAL A 91 5.76 15.16 1.00
C VAL A 91 6.79 14.14 1.49
N GLN A 92 6.65 13.62 2.70
CA GLN A 92 7.62 12.72 3.31
C GLN A 92 7.35 11.26 2.96
N ILE A 93 6.07 10.85 2.95
CA ILE A 93 5.64 9.46 2.74
C ILE A 93 4.56 9.43 1.66
N ALA A 94 4.58 8.42 0.81
CA ALA A 94 3.49 8.22 -0.15
C ALA A 94 3.16 6.75 -0.37
N ALA A 95 1.88 6.43 -0.62
CA ALA A 95 1.43 5.12 -1.09
C ALA A 95 1.10 5.18 -2.57
N MET A 96 1.81 4.38 -3.38
CA MET A 96 1.73 4.44 -4.84
C MET A 96 1.99 3.07 -5.49
N PRO A 97 1.72 2.90 -6.81
CA PRO A 97 1.99 1.64 -7.51
C PRO A 97 3.47 1.24 -7.44
N CYS A 98 3.71 -0.06 -7.25
CA CYS A 98 5.04 -0.62 -7.07
C CYS A 98 5.99 -0.30 -8.24
N ASN A 99 5.55 -0.51 -9.47
CA ASN A 99 6.36 -0.22 -10.66
C ASN A 99 6.61 1.29 -10.85
N ALA A 100 5.65 2.14 -10.48
CA ALA A 100 5.82 3.58 -10.52
C ALA A 100 6.86 4.05 -9.48
N ALA A 101 6.88 3.42 -8.30
CA ALA A 101 7.91 3.67 -7.28
C ALA A 101 9.32 3.32 -7.78
N ALA A 102 9.47 2.17 -8.46
CA ALA A 102 10.74 1.76 -9.09
C ALA A 102 11.18 2.76 -10.18
N THR A 103 10.23 3.17 -11.02
CA THR A 103 10.48 4.18 -12.05
C THR A 103 10.90 5.52 -11.45
N LEU A 104 10.23 5.95 -10.37
CA LEU A 104 10.53 7.21 -9.68
C LEU A 104 11.92 7.16 -9.02
N TYR A 105 12.26 6.04 -8.38
CA TYR A 105 13.58 5.81 -7.82
C TYR A 105 14.67 5.96 -8.90
N ASN A 106 14.52 5.28 -10.03
CA ASN A 106 15.49 5.32 -11.11
C ASN A 106 15.64 6.73 -11.72
N LYS A 107 14.51 7.43 -11.96
CA LYS A 107 14.50 8.77 -12.55
C LYS A 107 15.00 9.85 -11.59
N SER A 108 14.82 9.67 -10.28
CA SER A 108 15.25 10.62 -9.27
C SER A 108 16.67 10.36 -8.72
N ASN A 109 17.37 9.33 -9.24
CA ASN A 109 18.67 8.88 -8.72
C ASN A 109 18.63 8.54 -7.22
N GLY A 110 17.62 7.74 -6.81
CA GLY A 110 17.54 7.21 -5.46
C GLY A 110 16.96 8.15 -4.40
N LYS A 111 16.28 9.23 -4.81
CA LYS A 111 15.66 10.17 -3.84
C LYS A 111 14.42 9.65 -3.15
N VAL A 112 13.91 8.49 -3.55
CA VAL A 112 12.81 7.80 -2.88
C VAL A 112 13.22 6.36 -2.57
N SER A 113 12.69 5.80 -1.49
CA SER A 113 12.93 4.39 -1.10
C SER A 113 11.61 3.74 -0.69
N VAL A 114 11.51 2.42 -0.83
CA VAL A 114 10.35 1.64 -0.38
C VAL A 114 10.58 1.16 1.06
N VAL A 115 9.58 1.34 1.91
CA VAL A 115 9.58 0.89 3.32
C VAL A 115 8.58 -0.24 3.59
N GLY A 116 7.69 -0.55 2.64
CA GLY A 116 6.76 -1.67 2.78
C GLY A 116 5.79 -1.82 1.62
N ILE A 117 5.15 -2.99 1.56
CA ILE A 117 4.01 -3.28 0.69
C ILE A 117 2.75 -2.95 1.48
N ASN A 118 1.84 -2.18 0.90
CA ASN A 118 0.56 -1.87 1.52
C ASN A 118 -0.65 -2.50 0.82
N THR A 119 -0.46 -3.01 -0.40
CA THR A 119 -1.54 -3.60 -1.21
C THR A 119 -0.96 -4.67 -2.12
N LEU A 120 -1.43 -5.90 -1.97
CA LEU A 120 -1.13 -6.97 -2.92
C LEU A 120 -2.01 -6.85 -4.17
N GLY A 121 -2.22 -7.92 -4.93
CA GLY A 121 -2.99 -7.85 -6.17
C GLY A 121 -4.45 -7.49 -5.94
N VAL A 122 -4.99 -6.62 -6.77
CA VAL A 122 -6.37 -6.10 -6.71
C VAL A 122 -7.10 -6.19 -8.03
N LEU A 123 -6.49 -6.83 -9.03
CA LEU A 123 -7.04 -6.97 -10.37
C LEU A 123 -7.90 -8.22 -10.48
N TYR A 124 -9.03 -8.09 -11.14
CA TYR A 124 -9.98 -9.18 -11.38
C TYR A 124 -10.43 -9.15 -12.83
N ILE A 125 -10.55 -10.33 -13.45
CA ILE A 125 -11.21 -10.47 -14.73
C ILE A 125 -12.69 -10.77 -14.46
N LEU A 126 -13.55 -9.98 -15.08
CA LEU A 126 -15.01 -10.12 -15.03
C LEU A 126 -15.53 -10.55 -16.38
N ASP A 127 -16.56 -11.36 -16.38
CA ASP A 127 -17.41 -11.64 -17.53
C ASP A 127 -18.91 -11.54 -17.16
N ASN A 128 -19.77 -11.39 -18.16
CA ASN A 128 -21.22 -11.29 -17.95
C ASN A 128 -22.03 -12.45 -18.57
N LYS A 129 -21.37 -13.47 -19.11
CA LYS A 129 -22.05 -14.66 -19.69
C LYS A 129 -21.62 -15.98 -19.03
N GLY A 130 -20.66 -15.92 -18.10
CA GLY A 130 -20.19 -17.11 -17.38
C GLY A 130 -19.31 -18.05 -18.20
N GLU A 131 -18.72 -17.55 -19.30
CA GLU A 131 -17.95 -18.37 -20.24
C GLU A 131 -16.46 -18.44 -19.93
N VAL A 132 -15.92 -17.45 -19.18
CA VAL A 132 -14.52 -17.44 -18.76
C VAL A 132 -14.37 -18.20 -17.45
N THR A 133 -13.69 -19.33 -17.47
CA THR A 133 -13.42 -20.20 -16.31
C THR A 133 -11.94 -20.36 -16.01
N ASN A 134 -11.08 -20.08 -17.00
CA ASN A 134 -9.62 -20.11 -16.90
C ASN A 134 -9.02 -19.10 -17.90
N VAL A 135 -7.72 -18.87 -17.81
CA VAL A 135 -7.03 -17.87 -18.65
C VAL A 135 -7.12 -18.24 -20.13
N SER A 136 -7.12 -19.53 -20.49
CA SER A 136 -7.20 -19.96 -21.91
C SER A 136 -8.50 -19.55 -22.60
N ASP A 137 -9.59 -19.37 -21.84
CA ASP A 137 -10.89 -18.95 -22.37
C ASP A 137 -10.88 -17.48 -22.86
N LEU A 138 -9.82 -16.74 -22.57
CA LEU A 138 -9.64 -15.35 -23.05
C LEU A 138 -9.24 -15.29 -24.52
N LYS A 139 -8.78 -16.39 -25.11
CA LYS A 139 -8.36 -16.41 -26.51
C LYS A 139 -9.50 -16.06 -27.46
N GLY A 140 -9.24 -15.16 -28.41
CA GLY A 140 -10.20 -14.65 -29.37
C GLY A 140 -11.12 -13.54 -28.84
N ARG A 141 -11.00 -13.16 -27.56
CA ARG A 141 -11.89 -12.18 -26.93
C ARG A 141 -11.33 -10.77 -26.94
N THR A 142 -12.23 -9.79 -26.82
CA THR A 142 -11.89 -8.41 -26.49
C THR A 142 -11.88 -8.26 -24.98
N ILE A 143 -10.77 -7.76 -24.42
CA ILE A 143 -10.62 -7.53 -22.98
C ILE A 143 -10.52 -6.03 -22.75
N TYR A 144 -11.55 -5.44 -22.13
CA TYR A 144 -11.54 -4.03 -21.73
C TYR A 144 -10.74 -3.85 -20.44
N THR A 145 -9.81 -2.89 -20.44
CA THR A 145 -9.00 -2.59 -19.25
C THR A 145 -8.53 -1.15 -19.24
N THR A 146 -7.72 -0.79 -18.25
CA THR A 146 -7.06 0.51 -18.11
C THR A 146 -5.56 0.34 -17.89
N GLY A 147 -4.85 1.45 -17.75
CA GLY A 147 -3.46 1.43 -17.32
C GLY A 147 -2.49 0.95 -18.39
N LYS A 148 -2.68 1.38 -19.64
CA LYS A 148 -1.70 1.16 -20.71
C LYS A 148 -0.33 1.70 -20.30
N GLY A 149 0.72 0.86 -20.45
CA GLY A 149 2.07 1.19 -20.00
C GLY A 149 2.29 1.10 -18.48
N THR A 150 1.33 0.52 -17.74
CA THR A 150 1.41 0.39 -16.28
C THR A 150 1.11 -1.03 -15.80
N THR A 151 1.10 -1.24 -14.48
CA THR A 151 0.87 -2.54 -13.85
C THR A 151 -0.26 -3.38 -14.47
N PRO A 152 -1.49 -2.85 -14.72
CA PRO A 152 -2.55 -3.67 -15.29
C PRO A 152 -2.19 -4.29 -16.63
N GLU A 153 -1.63 -3.51 -17.56
CA GLU A 153 -1.23 -4.05 -18.87
C GLU A 153 -0.18 -5.14 -18.73
N TYR A 154 0.91 -4.88 -18.01
CA TYR A 154 2.01 -5.83 -17.89
C TYR A 154 1.57 -7.12 -17.20
N THR A 155 0.74 -7.02 -16.18
CA THR A 155 0.17 -8.17 -15.48
C THR A 155 -0.70 -9.03 -16.42
N LEU A 156 -1.59 -8.40 -17.20
CA LEU A 156 -2.42 -9.11 -18.16
C LEU A 156 -1.56 -9.81 -19.25
N ARG A 157 -0.60 -9.09 -19.81
CA ARG A 157 0.30 -9.63 -20.82
C ARG A 157 1.13 -10.81 -20.30
N TYR A 158 1.62 -10.72 -19.08
CA TYR A 158 2.33 -11.83 -18.43
C TYR A 158 1.43 -13.06 -18.31
N LEU A 159 0.20 -12.92 -17.81
CA LEU A 159 -0.74 -14.03 -17.70
C LEU A 159 -1.07 -14.65 -19.07
N LEU A 160 -1.33 -13.84 -20.08
CA LEU A 160 -1.62 -14.34 -21.42
C LEU A 160 -0.43 -15.12 -21.97
N ASN A 161 0.77 -14.53 -21.95
CA ASN A 161 1.99 -15.17 -22.49
C ASN A 161 2.32 -16.48 -21.79
N THR A 162 2.22 -16.53 -20.45
CA THR A 162 2.52 -17.76 -19.68
C THR A 162 1.50 -18.86 -19.90
N ASN A 163 0.30 -18.52 -20.38
CA ASN A 163 -0.73 -19.47 -20.79
C ASN A 163 -0.74 -19.74 -22.30
N GLY A 164 0.30 -19.34 -23.02
CA GLY A 164 0.45 -19.61 -24.46
C GLY A 164 -0.46 -18.78 -25.37
N ILE A 165 -0.95 -17.65 -24.89
CA ILE A 165 -1.78 -16.70 -25.64
C ILE A 165 -0.92 -15.48 -25.98
N ASP A 166 -0.73 -15.21 -27.28
CA ASP A 166 -0.04 -14.02 -27.76
C ASP A 166 -0.94 -12.78 -27.55
N PRO A 167 -0.57 -11.83 -26.65
CA PRO A 167 -1.44 -10.69 -26.33
C PRO A 167 -1.65 -9.70 -27.47
N ASP A 168 -0.86 -9.80 -28.55
CA ASP A 168 -0.96 -8.92 -29.71
C ASP A 168 -1.66 -9.58 -30.91
N LYS A 169 -1.91 -10.91 -30.87
CA LYS A 169 -2.52 -11.67 -31.96
C LYS A 169 -3.75 -12.46 -31.57
N ASP A 170 -3.74 -13.02 -30.35
CA ASP A 170 -4.75 -13.99 -29.91
C ASP A 170 -5.89 -13.34 -29.12
N VAL A 171 -5.75 -12.09 -28.69
CA VAL A 171 -6.78 -11.30 -27.99
C VAL A 171 -6.78 -9.87 -28.51
N HIS A 172 -7.86 -9.13 -28.25
CA HIS A 172 -7.92 -7.70 -28.48
C HIS A 172 -7.97 -6.98 -27.12
N ILE A 173 -6.88 -6.30 -26.72
CA ILE A 173 -6.86 -5.54 -25.47
C ILE A 173 -7.27 -4.10 -25.77
N GLU A 174 -8.42 -3.69 -25.23
CA GLU A 174 -8.95 -2.34 -25.43
C GLU A 174 -8.77 -1.51 -24.16
N PHE A 175 -7.88 -0.52 -24.24
CA PHE A 175 -7.57 0.36 -23.12
C PHE A 175 -8.50 1.58 -23.08
N LYS A 176 -9.08 1.84 -21.91
CA LYS A 176 -9.78 3.07 -21.59
C LYS A 176 -8.91 3.96 -20.70
N SER A 177 -9.23 5.26 -20.67
CA SER A 177 -8.47 6.24 -19.88
C SER A 177 -8.61 5.98 -18.38
N GLU A 178 -9.82 5.60 -17.94
CA GLU A 178 -10.14 5.39 -16.54
C GLU A 178 -10.88 4.07 -16.28
N ALA A 179 -10.70 3.53 -15.08
CA ALA A 179 -11.40 2.31 -14.65
C ALA A 179 -12.92 2.50 -14.53
N SER A 180 -13.38 3.72 -14.29
CA SER A 180 -14.79 4.11 -14.30
C SER A 180 -15.45 3.91 -15.66
N GLU A 181 -14.74 4.17 -16.77
CA GLU A 181 -15.23 3.95 -18.13
C GLU A 181 -15.40 2.45 -18.40
N VAL A 182 -14.41 1.63 -18.06
CA VAL A 182 -14.49 0.17 -18.19
C VAL A 182 -15.61 -0.39 -17.32
N ALA A 183 -15.78 0.11 -16.11
CA ALA A 183 -16.85 -0.30 -15.22
C ALA A 183 -18.23 0.05 -15.79
N ALA A 184 -18.38 1.23 -16.44
CA ALA A 184 -19.62 1.63 -17.09
C ALA A 184 -19.97 0.76 -18.30
N ILE A 185 -18.95 0.42 -19.14
CA ILE A 185 -19.12 -0.52 -20.26
C ILE A 185 -19.65 -1.85 -19.75
N MET A 186 -18.97 -2.42 -18.75
CA MET A 186 -19.30 -3.73 -18.19
C MET A 186 -20.65 -3.72 -17.46
N ALA A 187 -20.98 -2.63 -16.75
CA ALA A 187 -22.25 -2.49 -16.04
C ALA A 187 -23.47 -2.41 -16.99
N SER A 188 -23.30 -1.87 -18.20
CA SER A 188 -24.34 -1.75 -19.21
C SER A 188 -24.33 -2.86 -20.27
N ALA A 189 -23.37 -3.78 -20.20
CA ALA A 189 -23.16 -4.82 -21.23
C ALA A 189 -24.33 -5.80 -21.27
N LYS A 190 -24.87 -6.00 -22.48
CA LYS A 190 -25.90 -7.02 -22.79
C LYS A 190 -25.32 -8.18 -23.57
N GLU A 191 -24.35 -7.89 -24.41
CA GLU A 191 -23.60 -8.90 -25.15
C GLU A 191 -22.42 -9.41 -24.30
N GLU A 192 -21.82 -10.51 -24.76
CA GLU A 192 -20.64 -11.06 -24.11
C GLU A 192 -19.54 -9.99 -24.00
N THR A 193 -19.12 -9.74 -22.78
CA THR A 193 -18.13 -8.71 -22.47
C THR A 193 -17.20 -9.20 -21.39
N VAL A 194 -15.90 -9.04 -21.62
CA VAL A 194 -14.84 -9.37 -20.69
C VAL A 194 -14.09 -8.09 -20.31
N ALA A 195 -13.86 -7.88 -19.03
CA ALA A 195 -13.09 -6.74 -18.55
C ALA A 195 -12.11 -7.16 -17.46
N MET A 196 -10.94 -6.53 -17.42
CA MET A 196 -10.05 -6.59 -16.28
C MET A 196 -10.08 -5.25 -15.53
N LEU A 197 -10.48 -5.30 -14.26
CA LEU A 197 -10.69 -4.13 -13.42
C LEU A 197 -10.04 -4.29 -12.04
N PRO A 198 -9.52 -3.20 -11.48
CA PRO A 198 -9.12 -3.19 -10.06
C PRO A 198 -10.34 -3.04 -9.14
N GLN A 199 -10.17 -3.40 -7.86
CA GLN A 199 -11.07 -2.91 -6.82
C GLN A 199 -10.90 -1.40 -6.62
N PRO A 200 -11.94 -0.66 -6.27
CA PRO A 200 -13.34 -1.07 -6.03
C PRO A 200 -14.22 -1.14 -7.29
N PHE A 201 -13.68 -0.90 -8.50
CA PHE A 201 -14.45 -0.83 -9.76
C PHE A 201 -15.05 -2.18 -10.13
N ALA A 202 -14.35 -3.28 -9.91
CA ALA A 202 -14.91 -4.62 -10.09
C ALA A 202 -16.17 -4.81 -9.23
N THR A 203 -16.14 -4.40 -7.98
CA THR A 203 -17.32 -4.43 -7.10
C THR A 203 -18.45 -3.53 -7.61
N THR A 204 -18.13 -2.34 -8.11
CA THR A 204 -19.13 -1.44 -8.69
C THR A 204 -19.88 -2.10 -9.86
N VAL A 205 -19.16 -2.83 -10.72
CA VAL A 205 -19.79 -3.59 -11.81
C VAL A 205 -20.77 -4.64 -11.24
N LEU A 206 -20.32 -5.46 -10.28
CA LEU A 206 -21.16 -6.53 -9.69
C LEU A 206 -22.42 -5.98 -9.00
N MET A 207 -22.39 -4.77 -8.49
CA MET A 207 -23.57 -4.12 -7.91
C MET A 207 -24.56 -3.65 -8.96
N ASN A 208 -24.08 -3.24 -10.13
CA ASN A 208 -24.89 -2.63 -11.18
C ASN A 208 -25.31 -3.60 -12.28
N ASN A 209 -24.56 -4.68 -12.52
CA ASN A 209 -24.90 -5.73 -13.47
C ASN A 209 -24.95 -7.07 -12.78
N LYS A 210 -26.16 -7.66 -12.67
CA LYS A 210 -26.38 -8.93 -12.00
C LYS A 210 -25.95 -10.16 -12.82
N GLU A 211 -25.71 -9.99 -14.10
CA GLU A 211 -25.14 -11.03 -14.96
C GLU A 211 -23.60 -11.07 -14.86
N ALA A 212 -22.98 -9.97 -14.44
CA ALA A 212 -21.53 -9.92 -14.27
C ALA A 212 -21.09 -10.71 -13.04
N ARG A 213 -19.94 -11.39 -13.19
CA ARG A 213 -19.27 -12.11 -12.11
C ARG A 213 -17.76 -11.88 -12.17
N ILE A 214 -17.08 -12.11 -11.08
CA ILE A 214 -15.61 -12.30 -11.10
C ILE A 214 -15.36 -13.67 -11.72
N ALA A 215 -14.73 -13.70 -12.87
CA ALA A 215 -14.32 -14.89 -13.57
C ALA A 215 -12.97 -15.40 -13.03
N LEU A 216 -11.97 -14.52 -12.95
CA LEU A 216 -10.63 -14.86 -12.50
C LEU A 216 -10.11 -13.83 -11.48
N ASP A 217 -9.44 -14.32 -10.45
CA ASP A 217 -8.59 -13.53 -9.56
C ASP A 217 -7.17 -13.50 -10.17
N VAL A 218 -6.77 -12.35 -10.69
CA VAL A 218 -5.52 -12.19 -11.42
C VAL A 218 -4.30 -12.54 -10.57
N THR A 219 -4.36 -12.31 -9.25
CA THR A 219 -3.27 -12.68 -8.34
C THR A 219 -3.11 -14.18 -8.21
N LYS A 220 -4.23 -14.91 -8.08
CA LYS A 220 -4.20 -16.38 -8.03
C LYS A 220 -3.71 -16.98 -9.34
N GLU A 221 -4.19 -16.44 -10.47
CA GLU A 221 -3.73 -16.91 -11.77
C GLU A 221 -2.24 -16.63 -11.99
N TRP A 222 -1.73 -15.48 -11.50
CA TRP A 222 -0.30 -15.19 -11.50
C TRP A 222 0.49 -16.21 -10.67
N GLU A 223 0.06 -16.47 -9.44
CA GLU A 223 0.73 -17.40 -8.54
C GLU A 223 0.75 -18.83 -9.08
N ASN A 224 -0.32 -19.25 -9.79
CA ASN A 224 -0.40 -20.55 -10.44
C ASN A 224 0.66 -20.75 -11.55
N VAL A 225 1.08 -19.68 -12.23
CA VAL A 225 2.05 -19.76 -13.34
C VAL A 225 3.45 -19.25 -12.95
N SER A 226 3.59 -18.65 -11.78
CA SER A 226 4.85 -18.13 -11.26
C SER A 226 5.83 -19.26 -10.97
N LYS A 227 7.03 -19.22 -11.58
CA LYS A 227 8.08 -20.23 -11.38
C LYS A 227 9.01 -19.92 -10.22
N ASP A 228 9.07 -18.66 -9.78
CA ASP A 228 9.96 -18.15 -8.74
C ASP A 228 9.23 -17.80 -7.44
N GLY A 229 7.92 -18.09 -7.38
CA GLY A 229 7.07 -17.75 -6.25
C GLY A 229 6.76 -16.25 -6.17
N SER A 230 6.86 -15.52 -7.29
CA SER A 230 6.42 -14.13 -7.36
C SER A 230 4.90 -14.01 -7.19
N THR A 231 4.45 -12.89 -6.65
CA THR A 231 3.03 -12.51 -6.53
C THR A 231 2.84 -11.09 -7.03
N VAL A 232 1.62 -10.70 -7.31
CA VAL A 232 1.31 -9.33 -7.75
C VAL A 232 1.43 -8.38 -6.57
N VAL A 233 2.32 -7.39 -6.68
CA VAL A 233 2.48 -6.30 -5.72
C VAL A 233 1.93 -5.02 -6.34
N THR A 234 0.72 -4.62 -5.95
CA THR A 234 0.08 -3.45 -6.53
C THR A 234 0.59 -2.16 -5.92
N GLY A 235 0.60 -2.06 -4.59
CA GLY A 235 0.91 -0.84 -3.87
C GLY A 235 2.04 -0.99 -2.87
N VAL A 236 2.86 0.04 -2.79
CA VAL A 236 3.96 0.15 -1.83
C VAL A 236 3.90 1.49 -1.10
N ILE A 237 4.46 1.51 0.11
CA ILE A 237 4.74 2.74 0.84
C ILE A 237 6.17 3.15 0.49
N VAL A 238 6.30 4.35 -0.05
CA VAL A 238 7.58 4.99 -0.36
C VAL A 238 7.81 6.17 0.57
N VAL A 239 9.07 6.49 0.81
CA VAL A 239 9.51 7.60 1.63
C VAL A 239 10.56 8.41 0.87
N ASN A 240 10.62 9.72 1.10
CA ASN A 240 11.77 10.51 0.70
C ASN A 240 13.02 9.95 1.40
N THR A 241 14.05 9.59 0.62
CA THR A 241 15.24 8.87 1.15
C THR A 241 16.01 9.71 2.18
N GLU A 242 16.11 11.02 1.99
CA GLU A 242 16.79 11.91 2.92
C GLU A 242 16.00 12.02 4.23
N TYR A 243 14.67 12.15 4.14
CA TYR A 243 13.81 12.14 5.31
C TYR A 243 13.95 10.83 6.09
N TYR A 244 13.89 9.66 5.43
CA TYR A 244 14.10 8.37 6.09
C TYR A 244 15.42 8.29 6.84
N ASN A 245 16.50 8.75 6.22
CA ASN A 245 17.83 8.67 6.82
C ASN A 245 17.97 9.54 8.09
N ASN A 246 17.24 10.66 8.15
CA ASN A 246 17.32 11.61 9.26
C ASN A 246 16.22 11.41 10.31
N HIS A 247 15.08 10.78 9.94
CA HIS A 247 13.87 10.67 10.75
C HIS A 247 13.33 9.23 10.81
N LYS A 248 14.23 8.25 10.88
CA LYS A 248 13.85 6.83 10.85
C LYS A 248 12.81 6.47 11.91
N ALA A 249 12.95 7.00 13.13
CA ALA A 249 12.01 6.73 14.22
C ALA A 249 10.58 7.19 13.89
N ALA A 250 10.43 8.32 13.20
CA ALA A 250 9.13 8.83 12.78
C ALA A 250 8.50 7.95 11.69
N VAL A 251 9.31 7.43 10.76
CA VAL A 251 8.83 6.48 9.75
C VAL A 251 8.47 5.13 10.37
N ASP A 252 9.25 4.63 11.33
CA ASP A 252 8.94 3.40 12.06
C ASP A 252 7.58 3.54 12.80
N LYS A 253 7.34 4.68 13.47
CA LYS A 253 6.04 4.98 14.10
C LYS A 253 4.90 5.02 13.09
N PHE A 254 5.09 5.66 11.93
CA PHE A 254 4.09 5.62 10.87
C PHE A 254 3.77 4.19 10.43
N LEU A 255 4.78 3.32 10.26
CA LEU A 255 4.57 1.92 9.85
C LEU A 255 3.84 1.10 10.91
N GLU A 256 4.13 1.33 12.21
CA GLU A 256 3.39 0.74 13.33
C GLU A 256 1.91 1.15 13.30
N GLU A 257 1.64 2.44 13.17
CA GLU A 257 0.28 2.99 13.12
C GLU A 257 -0.47 2.59 11.84
N TYR A 258 0.23 2.56 10.70
CA TYR A 258 -0.33 2.04 9.46
C TYR A 258 -0.75 0.57 9.61
N LYS A 259 0.09 -0.23 10.29
CA LYS A 259 -0.24 -1.65 10.54
C LYS A 259 -1.52 -1.78 11.34
N LEU A 260 -1.66 -1.03 12.42
CA LEU A 260 -2.89 -1.02 13.22
C LEU A 260 -4.10 -0.59 12.38
N SER A 261 -3.93 0.41 11.52
CA SER A 261 -4.97 0.87 10.60
C SER A 261 -5.37 -0.23 9.59
N ALA A 262 -4.41 -0.88 8.94
CA ALA A 262 -4.67 -1.92 7.96
C ALA A 262 -5.36 -3.15 8.59
N ASP A 263 -4.90 -3.58 9.77
CA ASP A 263 -5.51 -4.66 10.53
C ASP A 263 -6.96 -4.32 10.91
N TYR A 264 -7.19 -3.08 11.37
CA TYR A 264 -8.52 -2.59 11.72
C TYR A 264 -9.46 -2.54 10.51
N VAL A 265 -8.96 -2.05 9.36
CA VAL A 265 -9.70 -1.98 8.09
C VAL A 265 -10.19 -3.36 7.67
N ASN A 266 -9.33 -4.36 7.75
CA ASN A 266 -9.69 -5.74 7.37
C ASN A 266 -10.67 -6.40 8.36
N ALA A 267 -10.62 -6.04 9.64
CA ALA A 267 -11.45 -6.63 10.68
C ALA A 267 -12.83 -5.95 10.86
N ASN A 268 -12.93 -4.64 10.51
CA ASN A 268 -14.11 -3.81 10.84
C ASN A 268 -14.73 -3.17 9.60
N VAL A 269 -14.97 -3.98 8.56
CA VAL A 269 -15.39 -3.52 7.22
C VAL A 269 -16.62 -2.60 7.26
N ASP A 270 -17.59 -2.87 8.11
CA ASP A 270 -18.85 -2.10 8.21
C ASP A 270 -18.61 -0.67 8.68
N GLU A 271 -17.83 -0.50 9.74
CA GLU A 271 -17.47 0.83 10.26
C GLU A 271 -16.53 1.55 9.28
N VAL A 272 -15.50 0.86 8.83
CA VAL A 272 -14.49 1.41 7.93
C VAL A 272 -15.08 1.88 6.61
N SER A 273 -16.12 1.21 6.10
CA SER A 273 -16.79 1.64 4.86
C SER A 273 -17.30 3.07 4.93
N THR A 274 -17.73 3.53 6.10
CA THR A 274 -18.17 4.91 6.33
C THR A 274 -17.01 5.90 6.34
N LEU A 275 -15.85 5.49 6.88
CA LEU A 275 -14.61 6.29 6.81
C LEU A 275 -14.11 6.43 5.37
N VAL A 276 -14.16 5.35 4.58
CA VAL A 276 -13.78 5.35 3.16
C VAL A 276 -14.62 6.38 2.38
N GLU A 277 -15.92 6.46 2.65
CA GLU A 277 -16.80 7.48 2.04
C GLU A 277 -16.53 8.88 2.60
N LYS A 278 -16.33 9.02 3.92
CA LYS A 278 -15.96 10.28 4.58
C LYS A 278 -14.72 10.91 3.93
N TYR A 279 -13.70 10.11 3.65
CA TYR A 279 -12.46 10.58 3.01
C TYR A 279 -12.52 10.61 1.46
N GLY A 280 -13.71 10.46 0.88
CA GLY A 280 -13.94 10.65 -0.55
C GLY A 280 -13.31 9.59 -1.47
N ILE A 281 -12.95 8.41 -0.93
CA ILE A 281 -12.31 7.36 -1.72
C ILE A 281 -13.33 6.64 -2.60
N THR A 282 -14.40 6.10 -2.01
CA THR A 282 -15.55 5.53 -2.73
C THR A 282 -16.79 5.52 -1.82
N LYS A 283 -17.96 5.19 -2.37
CA LYS A 283 -19.20 5.07 -1.60
C LYS A 283 -19.12 3.94 -0.57
N ALA A 284 -19.69 4.15 0.62
CA ALA A 284 -19.67 3.16 1.70
C ALA A 284 -20.23 1.78 1.27
N ALA A 285 -21.32 1.77 0.52
CA ALA A 285 -21.92 0.52 0.01
C ALA A 285 -20.97 -0.27 -0.91
N VAL A 286 -20.15 0.43 -1.70
CA VAL A 286 -19.12 -0.19 -2.55
C VAL A 286 -17.94 -0.63 -1.69
N ALA A 287 -17.45 0.23 -0.80
CA ALA A 287 -16.33 -0.07 0.09
C ALA A 287 -16.57 -1.33 0.91
N LYS A 288 -17.76 -1.48 1.49
CA LYS A 288 -18.17 -2.66 2.27
C LYS A 288 -17.97 -3.99 1.53
N GLN A 289 -18.26 -4.01 0.23
CA GLN A 289 -18.11 -5.22 -0.59
C GLN A 289 -16.72 -5.37 -1.21
N ALA A 290 -16.00 -4.24 -1.40
CA ALA A 290 -14.69 -4.22 -2.06
C ALA A 290 -13.54 -4.51 -1.09
N ILE A 291 -13.58 -3.99 0.15
CA ILE A 291 -12.48 -4.12 1.13
C ILE A 291 -11.97 -5.55 1.26
N PRO A 292 -12.83 -6.61 1.41
CA PRO A 292 -12.35 -7.99 1.51
C PRO A 292 -11.59 -8.51 0.29
N LYS A 293 -11.62 -7.77 -0.83
CA LYS A 293 -10.97 -8.10 -2.10
C LYS A 293 -9.86 -7.10 -2.47
N CYS A 294 -9.54 -6.17 -1.57
CA CYS A 294 -8.50 -5.16 -1.81
C CYS A 294 -7.10 -5.63 -1.39
N ASN A 295 -6.96 -6.80 -0.76
CA ASN A 295 -5.68 -7.35 -0.29
C ASN A 295 -4.82 -6.29 0.43
N ILE A 296 -5.47 -5.51 1.32
CA ILE A 296 -4.83 -4.50 2.15
C ILE A 296 -3.95 -5.20 3.18
N THR A 297 -2.70 -4.78 3.30
CA THR A 297 -1.71 -5.43 4.14
C THR A 297 -0.66 -4.44 4.62
N ILE A 298 0.29 -4.90 5.40
CA ILE A 298 1.61 -4.31 5.59
C ILE A 298 2.65 -5.42 5.66
N ILE A 299 3.57 -5.40 4.73
CA ILE A 299 4.73 -6.31 4.69
C ILE A 299 5.97 -5.42 4.59
N THR A 300 6.93 -5.61 5.49
CA THR A 300 8.14 -4.79 5.60
C THR A 300 9.41 -5.65 5.59
N GLY A 301 10.58 -5.02 5.55
CA GLY A 301 11.87 -5.69 5.66
C GLY A 301 12.17 -6.68 4.52
N SER A 302 12.81 -7.82 4.87
CA SER A 302 13.25 -8.84 3.91
C SER A 302 12.12 -9.41 3.06
N ASP A 303 10.95 -9.62 3.66
CA ASP A 303 9.80 -10.21 2.98
C ASP A 303 9.22 -9.26 1.93
N ALA A 304 9.19 -7.96 2.23
CA ALA A 304 8.81 -6.94 1.26
C ALA A 304 9.81 -6.87 0.11
N LYS A 305 11.11 -6.86 0.41
CA LYS A 305 12.18 -6.86 -0.59
C LYS A 305 12.07 -8.07 -1.51
N ASP A 306 11.90 -9.28 -0.97
CA ASP A 306 11.77 -10.50 -1.79
C ASP A 306 10.58 -10.41 -2.76
N LYS A 307 9.40 -10.08 -2.25
CA LYS A 307 8.18 -9.98 -3.07
C LYS A 307 8.29 -8.88 -4.14
N ILE A 308 8.75 -7.69 -3.76
CA ILE A 308 8.89 -6.55 -4.67
C ILE A 308 9.93 -6.85 -5.75
N SER A 309 11.11 -7.36 -5.39
CA SER A 309 12.18 -7.64 -6.36
C SER A 309 11.78 -8.69 -7.38
N LYS A 310 11.14 -9.79 -6.96
CA LYS A 310 10.62 -10.81 -7.86
C LYS A 310 9.55 -10.25 -8.81
N TYR A 311 8.59 -9.49 -8.27
CA TYR A 311 7.55 -8.87 -9.08
C TYR A 311 8.12 -7.89 -10.11
N LEU A 312 9.01 -6.99 -9.69
CA LEU A 312 9.66 -6.03 -10.58
C LEU A 312 10.53 -6.72 -11.63
N ASN A 313 11.17 -7.85 -11.30
CA ASN A 313 11.94 -8.63 -12.27
C ASN A 313 11.06 -9.17 -13.40
N VAL A 314 9.90 -9.74 -13.07
CA VAL A 314 8.94 -10.22 -14.09
C VAL A 314 8.49 -9.06 -15.00
N LEU A 315 8.21 -7.90 -14.44
CA LEU A 315 7.83 -6.72 -15.22
C LEU A 315 8.98 -6.22 -16.10
N TYR A 316 10.21 -6.21 -15.56
CA TYR A 316 11.41 -5.81 -16.29
C TYR A 316 11.70 -6.73 -17.47
N GLU A 317 11.62 -8.05 -17.30
CA GLU A 317 11.81 -9.03 -18.37
C GLU A 317 10.76 -8.87 -19.47
N ALA A 318 9.51 -8.56 -19.10
CA ALA A 318 8.45 -8.29 -20.08
C ALA A 318 8.66 -6.97 -20.82
N ASN A 319 9.06 -5.91 -20.10
CA ASN A 319 9.37 -4.59 -20.68
C ASN A 319 10.20 -3.77 -19.69
N PRO A 320 11.49 -3.52 -19.95
CA PRO A 320 12.35 -2.71 -19.06
C PRO A 320 11.80 -1.32 -18.73
N ALA A 321 11.06 -0.70 -19.65
CA ALA A 321 10.46 0.62 -19.42
C ALA A 321 9.42 0.61 -18.30
N SER A 322 8.82 -0.55 -17.98
CA SER A 322 7.83 -0.71 -16.91
C SER A 322 8.36 -0.33 -15.53
N VAL A 323 9.65 -0.45 -15.32
CA VAL A 323 10.36 -0.16 -14.06
C VAL A 323 11.36 0.99 -14.21
N GLY A 324 11.26 1.78 -15.29
CA GLY A 324 12.14 2.92 -15.53
C GLY A 324 13.48 2.59 -16.20
N GLY A 325 13.55 1.46 -16.93
CA GLY A 325 14.69 1.07 -17.77
C GLY A 325 15.71 0.15 -17.12
N LYS A 326 15.73 0.06 -15.80
CA LYS A 326 16.58 -0.86 -15.02
C LYS A 326 15.90 -1.28 -13.72
N LEU A 327 16.29 -2.42 -13.16
CA LEU A 327 15.85 -2.82 -11.83
C LEU A 327 16.43 -1.86 -10.77
N PRO A 328 15.69 -1.56 -9.69
CA PRO A 328 16.21 -0.77 -8.59
C PRO A 328 17.39 -1.47 -7.89
N GLU A 329 18.31 -0.67 -7.36
CA GLU A 329 19.43 -1.14 -6.55
C GLU A 329 18.97 -1.47 -5.11
N ASP A 330 19.86 -2.11 -4.34
CA ASP A 330 19.55 -2.55 -2.95
C ASP A 330 19.13 -1.41 -2.03
N ASN A 331 19.65 -0.20 -2.23
CA ASN A 331 19.28 0.97 -1.44
C ASN A 331 17.86 1.51 -1.70
N PHE A 332 17.16 0.98 -2.69
CA PHE A 332 15.73 1.20 -2.89
C PHE A 332 14.89 0.61 -1.75
N TYR A 333 15.31 -0.50 -1.18
CA TYR A 333 14.59 -1.23 -0.13
C TYR A 333 15.13 -0.83 1.26
N LYS A 334 14.24 -0.51 2.18
CA LYS A 334 14.57 -0.13 3.56
C LYS A 334 14.05 -1.11 4.59
#